data_d37e0f51e865afe9834a0c08ae0700bf
#
_entry.id   d37e0f51e865afe9834a0c08ae0700bf
#
_cell.length_a   1.000
_cell.length_b   1.000
_cell.length_c   1.000
_cell.angle_alpha   90.00
_cell.angle_beta   90.00
_cell.angle_gamma   90.00
#
_symmetry.space_group_name_H-M   'P 1'
#
loop_
_entity.id
_entity.type
_entity.pdbx_description
1 polymer ?
#
loop_
_entity_poly.entity_id
_entity_poly.type
_entity_poly.pdbx_seq_one_letter_code
_entity_poly.pdbx_strand_id
1 'polypeptide(L)'
;NREYDWDDEEDEADQTPYKETEEEFEEAEQLVSEEDIDENPEDLLYASEGNYETKEDAYKDTKYSGITFIVFGILGAVYLALCKLDIIPIKYNTFVFIVICALFAGFVLLGIVNCAKASKMKLLIPQEQEKTEKITQWLSENITDAFIEKWTDDSVTEMENDLAITSHIRQSLLHEFPNEEVAFLEYLADKYYSDTFLDE
;
A
#
# COMPACT_ATOMS: atom_id res chain seq x y z
N ASN A 1 -0.57 -60.68 -50.42
CA ASN A 1 -1.64 -59.75 -50.08
C ASN A 1 -1.80 -59.70 -48.59
N ARG A 2 -1.27 -58.67 -47.96
CA ARG A 2 -1.59 -58.27 -46.63
C ARG A 2 -2.16 -56.87 -46.71
N GLU A 3 -3.43 -56.77 -46.43
CA GLU A 3 -4.17 -55.58 -46.15
C GLU A 3 -3.67 -55.01 -44.83
N TYR A 4 -3.22 -53.76 -44.81
CA TYR A 4 -2.94 -53.02 -43.63
C TYR A 4 -4.16 -52.14 -43.36
N ASP A 5 -4.83 -52.47 -42.28
CA ASP A 5 -5.91 -51.68 -41.66
C ASP A 5 -5.27 -50.52 -40.92
N TRP A 6 -5.67 -49.30 -41.23
CA TRP A 6 -5.30 -48.08 -40.50
C TRP A 6 -6.47 -47.77 -39.59
N ASP A 7 -6.33 -48.14 -38.31
CA ASP A 7 -7.21 -47.62 -37.27
C ASP A 7 -6.86 -46.14 -37.03
N ASP A 8 -7.84 -45.28 -37.28
CA ASP A 8 -7.85 -43.87 -36.96
C ASP A 8 -7.90 -43.72 -35.42
N GLU A 9 -6.77 -43.57 -34.77
CA GLU A 9 -6.73 -43.04 -33.43
C GLU A 9 -6.93 -41.53 -33.50
N GLU A 10 -8.13 -41.07 -33.15
CA GLU A 10 -8.46 -39.67 -32.87
C GLU A 10 -7.68 -39.23 -31.65
N ASP A 11 -6.64 -38.40 -31.87
CA ASP A 11 -5.96 -37.66 -30.82
C ASP A 11 -6.96 -36.69 -30.14
N GLU A 12 -7.49 -37.11 -29.01
CA GLU A 12 -8.10 -36.20 -28.06
C GLU A 12 -7.02 -35.24 -27.54
N ALA A 13 -6.94 -34.06 -28.16
CA ALA A 13 -6.16 -32.96 -27.66
C ALA A 13 -6.73 -32.52 -26.28
N ASP A 14 -6.04 -32.92 -25.25
CA ASP A 14 -6.28 -32.51 -23.86
C ASP A 14 -6.16 -30.99 -23.77
N GLN A 15 -7.32 -30.34 -23.65
CA GLN A 15 -7.44 -28.87 -23.40
C GLN A 15 -7.62 -28.65 -21.92
N THR A 16 -6.57 -28.71 -21.10
CA THR A 16 -6.65 -28.16 -19.76
C THR A 16 -5.29 -27.72 -19.20
N PRO A 17 -4.85 -26.49 -19.48
CA PRO A 17 -3.96 -25.81 -18.55
C PRO A 17 -4.56 -24.56 -17.88
N TYR A 18 -5.83 -24.19 -18.15
CA TYR A 18 -6.38 -22.94 -17.62
C TYR A 18 -7.36 -23.08 -16.45
N LYS A 19 -7.81 -24.30 -16.13
CA LYS A 19 -8.73 -24.53 -15.00
C LYS A 19 -8.04 -24.65 -13.65
N GLU A 20 -6.81 -25.18 -13.61
CA GLU A 20 -6.07 -25.35 -12.37
C GLU A 20 -5.66 -23.99 -11.74
N THR A 21 -5.41 -22.96 -12.56
CA THR A 21 -5.04 -21.63 -12.06
C THR A 21 -6.22 -20.82 -11.51
N GLU A 22 -7.44 -21.06 -11.97
CA GLU A 22 -8.64 -20.40 -11.43
C GLU A 22 -9.06 -21.03 -10.11
N GLU A 23 -8.97 -22.35 -9.97
CA GLU A 23 -9.27 -23.05 -8.70
C GLU A 23 -8.24 -22.73 -7.60
N GLU A 24 -6.93 -22.63 -7.94
CA GLU A 24 -5.90 -22.20 -6.98
C GLU A 24 -6.06 -20.73 -6.58
N PHE A 25 -6.58 -19.87 -7.45
CA PHE A 25 -6.84 -18.47 -7.14
C PHE A 25 -8.09 -18.29 -6.26
N GLU A 26 -9.14 -19.07 -6.52
CA GLU A 26 -10.36 -19.08 -5.68
C GLU A 26 -10.10 -19.72 -4.29
N GLU A 27 -9.24 -20.76 -4.19
CA GLU A 27 -8.81 -21.31 -2.89
C GLU A 27 -7.94 -20.29 -2.12
N ALA A 28 -7.09 -19.52 -2.79
CA ALA A 28 -6.30 -18.48 -2.16
C ALA A 28 -7.17 -17.30 -1.65
N GLU A 29 -8.22 -16.92 -2.39
CA GLU A 29 -9.20 -15.92 -1.94
C GLU A 29 -10.07 -16.43 -0.78
N GLN A 30 -10.42 -17.72 -0.76
CA GLN A 30 -11.16 -18.32 0.35
C GLN A 30 -10.32 -18.45 1.63
N LEU A 31 -9.02 -18.74 1.51
CA LEU A 31 -8.12 -18.81 2.67
C LEU A 31 -7.85 -17.43 3.32
N VAL A 32 -8.03 -16.35 2.58
CA VAL A 32 -7.91 -14.97 3.11
C VAL A 32 -9.24 -14.50 3.73
N SER A 33 -10.38 -15.11 3.35
CA SER A 33 -11.71 -14.74 3.86
C SER A 33 -12.17 -15.52 5.10
N GLU A 34 -11.46 -16.55 5.52
CA GLU A 34 -11.81 -17.44 6.65
C GLU A 34 -10.84 -17.35 7.85
N GLU A 35 -9.94 -16.38 7.92
CA GLU A 35 -9.48 -15.97 9.23
C GLU A 35 -10.64 -15.21 9.87
N ASP A 36 -11.44 -15.93 10.64
CA ASP A 36 -12.31 -15.40 11.69
C ASP A 36 -11.43 -14.58 12.65
N ILE A 37 -11.20 -13.32 12.28
CA ILE A 37 -10.69 -12.31 13.18
C ILE A 37 -11.87 -12.11 14.14
N ASP A 38 -11.82 -12.82 15.24
CA ASP A 38 -12.59 -12.54 16.45
C ASP A 38 -12.05 -11.20 17.01
N GLU A 39 -12.19 -10.14 16.16
CA GLU A 39 -11.73 -8.81 16.47
C GLU A 39 -12.70 -8.24 17.50
N ASN A 40 -12.31 -8.41 18.77
CA ASN A 40 -12.85 -7.61 19.84
C ASN A 40 -12.82 -6.15 19.40
N PRO A 41 -13.95 -5.41 19.39
CA PRO A 41 -13.99 -4.01 19.01
C PRO A 41 -12.95 -3.12 19.73
N GLU A 42 -12.49 -3.56 20.91
CA GLU A 42 -11.42 -2.90 21.65
C GLU A 42 -10.04 -3.14 21.02
N ASP A 43 -9.76 -4.31 20.43
CA ASP A 43 -8.49 -4.57 19.74
C ASP A 43 -8.38 -3.81 18.41
N LEU A 44 -9.51 -3.53 17.75
CA LEU A 44 -9.56 -2.65 16.59
C LEU A 44 -9.19 -1.19 16.92
N LEU A 45 -9.53 -0.73 18.13
CA LEU A 45 -9.17 0.60 18.61
C LEU A 45 -7.67 0.76 18.85
N TYR A 46 -6.96 -0.32 19.19
CA TYR A 46 -5.51 -0.30 19.42
C TYR A 46 -4.68 -0.69 18.19
N ALA A 47 -5.27 -1.38 17.21
CA ALA A 47 -4.55 -1.85 16.02
C ALA A 47 -4.31 -0.75 14.97
N SER A 48 -5.01 0.38 15.05
CA SER A 48 -4.94 1.46 14.07
C SER A 48 -3.93 2.57 14.40
N GLU A 49 -3.22 2.50 15.53
CA GLU A 49 -2.23 3.48 15.90
C GLU A 49 -1.14 3.62 14.81
N GLY A 50 -1.27 4.64 13.99
CA GLY A 50 -0.20 5.14 13.13
C GLY A 50 -0.11 4.55 11.72
N ASN A 51 -1.11 3.86 11.21
CA ASN A 51 -1.00 3.16 9.92
C ASN A 51 -1.67 3.86 8.72
N TYR A 52 -2.17 5.09 8.89
CA TYR A 52 -2.71 5.85 7.76
C TYR A 52 -1.61 6.56 7.00
N GLU A 53 -1.40 6.14 5.73
CA GLU A 53 -0.49 6.83 4.82
C GLU A 53 -1.26 7.88 4.01
N THR A 54 -0.88 9.16 4.14
CA THR A 54 -1.51 10.23 3.38
C THR A 54 -1.30 10.02 1.87
N LYS A 55 -2.24 10.49 1.03
CA LYS A 55 -2.09 10.39 -0.44
C LYS A 55 -0.85 11.16 -0.93
N GLU A 56 -0.43 12.18 -0.18
CA GLU A 56 0.80 12.91 -0.48
C GLU A 56 2.04 12.07 -0.21
N ASP A 57 2.10 11.36 0.92
CA ASP A 57 3.25 10.53 1.28
C ASP A 57 3.31 9.29 0.38
N ALA A 58 2.18 8.61 0.16
CA ALA A 58 2.07 7.52 -0.79
C ALA A 58 2.50 7.94 -2.21
N TYR A 59 2.15 9.15 -2.66
CA TYR A 59 2.63 9.71 -3.92
C TYR A 59 4.14 9.89 -3.93
N LYS A 60 4.71 10.49 -2.88
CA LYS A 60 6.16 10.73 -2.76
C LYS A 60 6.91 9.40 -2.78
N ASP A 61 6.48 8.45 -1.98
CA ASP A 61 7.13 7.15 -1.82
C ASP A 61 7.11 6.35 -3.14
N THR A 62 5.95 6.25 -3.77
CA THR A 62 5.79 5.57 -5.07
C THR A 62 6.61 6.26 -6.16
N LYS A 63 6.66 7.60 -6.18
CA LYS A 63 7.44 8.38 -7.14
C LYS A 63 8.94 8.18 -6.96
N TYR A 64 9.44 8.29 -5.73
CA TYR A 64 10.87 8.12 -5.45
C TYR A 64 11.32 6.68 -5.70
N SER A 65 10.52 5.70 -5.30
CA SER A 65 10.75 4.30 -5.65
C SER A 65 10.84 4.09 -7.16
N GLY A 66 9.89 4.65 -7.92
CA GLY A 66 9.89 4.59 -9.39
C GLY A 66 11.15 5.19 -10.02
N ILE A 67 11.55 6.38 -9.56
CA ILE A 67 12.78 7.05 -10.03
C ILE A 67 14.02 6.19 -9.71
N THR A 68 14.09 5.65 -8.51
CA THR A 68 15.20 4.79 -8.06
C THR A 68 15.36 3.58 -8.98
N PHE A 69 14.27 2.88 -9.30
CA PHE A 69 14.30 1.72 -10.20
C PHE A 69 14.75 2.12 -11.62
N ILE A 70 14.32 3.27 -12.15
CA ILE A 70 14.77 3.76 -13.46
C ILE A 70 16.27 4.05 -13.43
N VAL A 71 16.76 4.74 -12.41
CA VAL A 71 18.18 5.08 -12.28
C VAL A 71 19.05 3.81 -12.21
N PHE A 72 18.67 2.83 -11.38
CA PHE A 72 19.37 1.56 -11.29
C PHE A 72 19.34 0.79 -12.62
N GLY A 73 18.20 0.76 -13.30
CA GLY A 73 18.08 0.12 -14.60
C GLY A 73 18.97 0.75 -15.66
N ILE A 74 19.02 2.09 -15.71
CA ILE A 74 19.89 2.83 -16.65
C ILE A 74 21.37 2.62 -16.33
N LEU A 75 21.77 2.73 -15.06
CA LEU A 75 23.15 2.49 -14.63
C LEU A 75 23.60 1.06 -14.97
N GLY A 76 22.74 0.08 -14.77
CA GLY A 76 22.99 -1.32 -15.14
C GLY A 76 23.14 -1.49 -16.65
N ALA A 77 22.31 -0.84 -17.46
CA ALA A 77 22.41 -0.87 -18.91
C ALA A 77 23.73 -0.23 -19.40
N VAL A 78 24.12 0.91 -18.83
CA VAL A 78 25.41 1.57 -19.13
C VAL A 78 26.57 0.66 -18.74
N TYR A 79 26.55 0.04 -17.57
CA TYR A 79 27.56 -0.93 -17.15
C TYR A 79 27.72 -2.10 -18.14
N LEU A 80 26.61 -2.69 -18.59
CA LEU A 80 26.64 -3.76 -19.59
C LEU A 80 27.18 -3.30 -20.95
N ALA A 81 26.87 -2.07 -21.35
CA ALA A 81 27.42 -1.49 -22.58
C ALA A 81 28.96 -1.31 -22.48
N LEU A 82 29.47 -0.87 -21.33
CA LEU A 82 30.91 -0.72 -21.10
C LEU A 82 31.63 -2.08 -21.09
N CYS A 83 31.00 -3.14 -20.55
CA CYS A 83 31.52 -4.50 -20.64
C CYS A 83 31.57 -5.01 -22.09
N LYS A 84 30.56 -4.69 -22.91
CA LYS A 84 30.53 -5.11 -24.32
C LYS A 84 31.52 -4.36 -25.20
N LEU A 85 31.87 -3.14 -24.82
CA LEU A 85 32.90 -2.32 -25.49
C LEU A 85 34.32 -2.67 -25.05
N ASP A 86 34.52 -3.72 -24.28
CA ASP A 86 35.83 -4.15 -23.70
C ASP A 86 36.50 -3.08 -22.83
N ILE A 87 35.78 -2.04 -22.41
CA ILE A 87 36.31 -1.02 -21.49
C ILE A 87 36.44 -1.62 -20.09
N ILE A 88 35.48 -2.46 -19.69
CA ILE A 88 35.57 -3.26 -18.46
C ILE A 88 35.92 -4.70 -18.85
N PRO A 89 37.04 -5.25 -18.37
CA PRO A 89 37.55 -6.54 -18.82
C PRO A 89 36.82 -7.75 -18.21
N ILE A 90 35.50 -7.66 -18.07
CA ILE A 90 34.63 -8.72 -17.56
C ILE A 90 33.90 -9.35 -18.74
N LYS A 91 34.15 -10.64 -18.99
CA LYS A 91 33.48 -11.40 -20.05
C LYS A 91 32.41 -12.30 -19.45
N TYR A 92 31.15 -11.95 -19.74
CA TYR A 92 30.02 -12.79 -19.37
C TYR A 92 29.73 -13.84 -20.43
N ASN A 93 29.31 -15.04 -20.01
CA ASN A 93 28.68 -16.00 -20.91
C ASN A 93 27.41 -15.36 -21.51
N THR A 94 27.10 -15.67 -22.77
CA THR A 94 25.96 -15.09 -23.51
C THR A 94 24.65 -15.26 -22.74
N PHE A 95 24.42 -16.41 -22.12
CA PHE A 95 23.24 -16.66 -21.32
C PHE A 95 23.15 -15.72 -20.11
N VAL A 96 24.22 -15.59 -19.34
CA VAL A 96 24.30 -14.69 -18.19
C VAL A 96 24.07 -13.23 -18.61
N PHE A 97 24.68 -12.83 -19.74
CA PHE A 97 24.49 -11.49 -20.28
C PHE A 97 23.02 -11.18 -20.60
N ILE A 98 22.30 -12.12 -21.24
CA ILE A 98 20.86 -11.96 -21.55
C ILE A 98 20.04 -11.83 -20.28
N VAL A 99 20.30 -12.68 -19.27
CA VAL A 99 19.57 -12.64 -17.98
C VAL A 99 19.76 -11.29 -17.29
N ILE A 100 20.99 -10.77 -17.23
CA ILE A 100 21.28 -9.48 -16.60
C ILE A 100 20.64 -8.33 -17.40
N CYS A 101 20.64 -8.38 -18.74
CA CYS A 101 19.93 -7.40 -19.57
C CYS A 101 18.42 -7.41 -19.28
N ALA A 102 17.81 -8.59 -19.17
CA ALA A 102 16.39 -8.70 -18.84
C ALA A 102 16.06 -8.16 -17.45
N LEU A 103 16.94 -8.38 -16.47
CA LEU A 103 16.81 -7.85 -15.12
C LEU A 103 16.82 -6.32 -15.09
N PHE A 104 17.77 -5.66 -15.75
CA PHE A 104 17.84 -4.20 -15.79
C PHE A 104 16.69 -3.59 -16.62
N ALA A 105 16.27 -4.25 -17.72
CA ALA A 105 15.07 -3.86 -18.45
C ALA A 105 13.81 -3.97 -17.56
N GLY A 106 13.71 -5.01 -16.74
CA GLY A 106 12.65 -5.18 -15.74
C GLY A 106 12.62 -4.03 -14.73
N PHE A 107 13.76 -3.59 -14.22
CA PHE A 107 13.83 -2.44 -13.31
C PHE A 107 13.32 -1.16 -13.96
N VAL A 108 13.68 -0.89 -15.21
CA VAL A 108 13.18 0.29 -15.94
C VAL A 108 11.66 0.21 -16.09
N LEU A 109 11.11 -0.95 -16.46
CA LEU A 109 9.67 -1.14 -16.60
C LEU A 109 8.93 -0.94 -15.29
N LEU A 110 9.41 -1.54 -14.19
CA LEU A 110 8.85 -1.35 -12.85
C LEU A 110 8.88 0.13 -12.43
N GLY A 111 9.98 0.82 -12.70
CA GLY A 111 10.10 2.24 -12.43
C GLY A 111 9.08 3.09 -13.20
N ILE A 112 8.86 2.79 -14.47
CA ILE A 112 7.83 3.48 -15.30
C ILE A 112 6.44 3.22 -14.75
N VAL A 113 6.12 1.98 -14.37
CA VAL A 113 4.81 1.63 -13.80
C VAL A 113 4.58 2.36 -12.48
N ASN A 114 5.59 2.44 -11.60
CA ASN A 114 5.49 3.15 -10.33
C ASN A 114 5.30 4.66 -10.56
N CYS A 115 6.03 5.28 -11.48
CA CYS A 115 5.83 6.68 -11.84
C CYS A 115 4.42 6.96 -12.40
N ALA A 116 3.87 6.02 -13.18
CA ALA A 116 2.51 6.14 -13.69
C ALA A 116 1.45 6.01 -12.58
N LYS A 117 1.66 5.11 -11.60
CA LYS A 117 0.81 4.99 -10.39
C LYS A 117 0.88 6.28 -9.56
N ALA A 118 2.08 6.79 -9.29
CA ALA A 118 2.29 8.04 -8.58
C ALA A 118 1.52 9.20 -9.24
N SER A 119 1.55 9.31 -10.57
CA SER A 119 0.81 10.36 -11.29
C SER A 119 -0.70 10.30 -11.06
N LYS A 120 -1.27 9.10 -10.89
CA LYS A 120 -2.69 8.94 -10.54
C LYS A 120 -2.97 9.34 -9.10
N MET A 121 -2.10 8.97 -8.15
CA MET A 121 -2.23 9.36 -6.73
C MET A 121 -2.19 10.86 -6.56
N LYS A 122 -1.36 11.57 -7.34
CA LYS A 122 -1.28 13.04 -7.32
C LYS A 122 -2.63 13.72 -7.53
N LEU A 123 -3.53 13.12 -8.31
CA LEU A 123 -4.86 13.68 -8.57
C LEU A 123 -5.81 13.56 -7.36
N LEU A 124 -5.51 12.67 -6.42
CA LEU A 124 -6.30 12.46 -5.21
C LEU A 124 -5.89 13.37 -4.06
N ILE A 125 -4.67 13.94 -4.09
CA ILE A 125 -4.14 14.81 -3.04
C ILE A 125 -5.07 16.02 -2.76
N PRO A 126 -5.56 16.78 -3.76
CA PRO A 126 -6.43 17.91 -3.47
C PRO A 126 -7.75 17.52 -2.79
N GLN A 127 -8.29 16.35 -3.12
CA GLN A 127 -9.52 15.84 -2.51
C GLN A 127 -9.31 15.48 -1.04
N GLU A 128 -8.18 14.85 -0.71
CA GLU A 128 -7.81 14.53 0.66
C GLU A 128 -7.54 15.81 1.47
N GLN A 129 -6.85 16.80 0.88
CA GLN A 129 -6.61 18.09 1.52
C GLN A 129 -7.91 18.83 1.84
N GLU A 130 -8.86 18.90 0.91
CA GLU A 130 -10.17 19.52 1.14
C GLU A 130 -10.91 18.82 2.30
N LYS A 131 -10.89 17.49 2.36
CA LYS A 131 -11.45 16.72 3.46
C LYS A 131 -10.74 17.00 4.78
N THR A 132 -9.42 17.01 4.76
CA THR A 132 -8.57 17.32 5.92
C THR A 132 -8.90 18.70 6.47
N GLU A 133 -8.97 19.74 5.63
CA GLU A 133 -9.32 21.10 6.03
C GLU A 133 -10.71 21.15 6.70
N LYS A 134 -11.70 20.51 6.08
CA LYS A 134 -13.07 20.46 6.62
C LYS A 134 -13.13 19.77 7.99
N ILE A 135 -12.45 18.64 8.13
CA ILE A 135 -12.44 17.88 9.39
C ILE A 135 -11.66 18.62 10.45
N THR A 136 -10.50 19.20 10.11
CA THR A 136 -9.69 19.99 11.04
C THR A 136 -10.43 21.24 11.51
N GLN A 137 -11.18 21.90 10.62
CA GLN A 137 -12.04 23.01 11.01
C GLN A 137 -13.09 22.56 12.02
N TRP A 138 -13.79 21.46 11.76
CA TRP A 138 -14.76 20.90 12.68
C TRP A 138 -14.13 20.55 14.04
N LEU A 139 -12.94 19.95 14.04
CA LEU A 139 -12.18 19.66 15.27
C LEU A 139 -11.91 20.94 16.07
N SER A 140 -11.42 21.99 15.41
CA SER A 140 -11.12 23.26 16.08
C SER A 140 -12.35 23.96 16.69
N GLU A 141 -13.54 23.72 16.12
CA GLU A 141 -14.79 24.29 16.62
C GLU A 141 -15.39 23.45 17.77
N ASN A 142 -15.17 22.15 17.81
CA ASN A 142 -15.83 21.23 18.72
C ASN A 142 -14.92 20.65 19.82
N ILE A 143 -13.63 20.50 19.55
CA ILE A 143 -12.63 19.98 20.50
C ILE A 143 -11.85 21.15 21.08
N THR A 144 -12.37 21.71 22.13
CA THR A 144 -11.82 22.86 22.85
C THR A 144 -11.27 22.44 24.21
N ASP A 145 -10.57 23.33 24.90
CA ASP A 145 -10.09 23.09 26.28
C ASP A 145 -11.21 22.61 27.22
N ALA A 146 -12.41 23.13 27.06
CA ALA A 146 -13.58 22.68 27.83
C ALA A 146 -14.00 21.23 27.52
N PHE A 147 -13.74 20.75 26.28
CA PHE A 147 -13.95 19.36 25.94
C PHE A 147 -12.88 18.48 26.62
N ILE A 148 -11.64 18.91 26.61
CA ILE A 148 -10.53 18.20 27.25
C ILE A 148 -10.75 18.10 28.77
N GLU A 149 -11.02 19.22 29.44
CA GLU A 149 -11.32 19.24 30.89
C GLU A 149 -12.46 18.31 31.29
N LYS A 150 -13.49 18.18 30.45
CA LYS A 150 -14.63 17.30 30.71
C LYS A 150 -14.25 15.82 30.77
N TRP A 151 -13.25 15.41 29.98
CA TRP A 151 -12.83 14.02 29.85
C TRP A 151 -11.53 13.71 30.58
N THR A 152 -10.90 14.70 31.21
CA THR A 152 -9.73 14.53 32.08
C THR A 152 -10.16 13.99 33.43
N ASP A 153 -9.46 12.96 33.91
CA ASP A 153 -9.65 12.37 35.23
C ASP A 153 -8.33 12.49 36.04
N ASP A 154 -8.34 13.29 37.12
CA ASP A 154 -7.18 13.48 37.99
C ASP A 154 -6.73 12.22 38.75
N SER A 155 -7.52 11.15 38.71
CA SER A 155 -7.23 9.88 39.41
C SER A 155 -6.41 8.89 38.58
N VAL A 156 -6.25 9.14 37.27
CA VAL A 156 -5.52 8.28 36.33
C VAL A 156 -4.22 8.96 35.87
N THR A 157 -3.37 8.21 35.18
CA THR A 157 -2.12 8.77 34.65
C THR A 157 -2.40 9.67 33.43
N GLU A 158 -1.46 10.59 33.14
CA GLU A 158 -1.53 11.47 31.96
C GLU A 158 -1.72 10.65 30.67
N MET A 159 -0.97 9.55 30.51
CA MET A 159 -1.08 8.64 29.36
C MET A 159 -2.48 8.01 29.23
N GLU A 160 -3.10 7.63 30.34
CA GLU A 160 -4.46 7.08 30.33
C GLU A 160 -5.50 8.14 29.97
N ASN A 161 -5.29 9.38 30.43
CA ASN A 161 -6.12 10.51 30.02
C ASN A 161 -6.00 10.80 28.53
N ASP A 162 -4.79 10.82 27.98
CA ASP A 162 -4.54 11.07 26.55
C ASP A 162 -5.24 10.03 25.69
N LEU A 163 -5.14 8.74 26.04
CA LEU A 163 -5.83 7.65 25.36
C LEU A 163 -7.36 7.80 25.43
N ALA A 164 -7.89 8.13 26.60
CA ALA A 164 -9.33 8.31 26.78
C ALA A 164 -9.85 9.51 25.97
N ILE A 165 -9.18 10.65 26.03
CA ILE A 165 -9.54 11.87 25.30
C ILE A 165 -9.48 11.61 23.79
N THR A 166 -8.39 11.03 23.29
CA THR A 166 -8.23 10.71 21.87
C THR A 166 -9.31 9.75 21.39
N SER A 167 -9.66 8.75 22.20
CA SER A 167 -10.77 7.83 21.90
C SER A 167 -12.11 8.57 21.77
N HIS A 168 -12.39 9.53 22.64
CA HIS A 168 -13.61 10.35 22.54
C HIS A 168 -13.61 11.25 21.30
N ILE A 169 -12.46 11.82 20.92
CA ILE A 169 -12.32 12.60 19.68
C ILE A 169 -12.60 11.71 18.47
N ARG A 170 -11.99 10.51 18.41
CA ARG A 170 -12.20 9.53 17.32
C ARG A 170 -13.68 9.15 17.22
N GLN A 171 -14.34 8.85 18.33
CA GLN A 171 -15.77 8.51 18.34
C GLN A 171 -16.64 9.66 17.85
N SER A 172 -16.32 10.89 18.21
CA SER A 172 -17.03 12.09 17.76
C SER A 172 -16.89 12.28 16.26
N LEU A 173 -15.68 12.08 15.70
CA LEU A 173 -15.43 12.14 14.27
C LEU A 173 -16.15 11.05 13.50
N LEU A 174 -16.16 9.81 13.98
CA LEU A 174 -16.88 8.69 13.36
C LEU A 174 -18.40 8.94 13.31
N HIS A 175 -18.92 9.63 14.31
CA HIS A 175 -20.33 10.00 14.35
C HIS A 175 -20.67 11.10 13.33
N GLU A 176 -19.82 12.12 13.21
CA GLU A 176 -20.06 13.27 12.33
C GLU A 176 -19.72 12.96 10.87
N PHE A 177 -18.68 12.15 10.61
CA PHE A 177 -18.21 11.83 9.28
C PHE A 177 -18.29 10.31 8.97
N PRO A 178 -19.50 9.70 9.00
CA PRO A 178 -19.66 8.24 8.90
C PRO A 178 -19.31 7.68 7.51
N ASN A 179 -19.10 8.52 6.50
CA ASN A 179 -18.76 8.11 5.12
C ASN A 179 -17.25 8.22 4.82
N GLU A 180 -16.45 8.69 5.76
CA GLU A 180 -15.00 8.77 5.59
C GLU A 180 -14.34 7.51 6.12
N GLU A 181 -13.12 7.24 5.64
CA GLU A 181 -12.32 6.08 6.03
C GLU A 181 -11.95 6.18 7.52
N VAL A 182 -12.18 5.12 8.28
CA VAL A 182 -11.94 5.10 9.73
C VAL A 182 -10.48 5.44 10.05
N ALA A 183 -9.52 4.79 9.38
CA ALA A 183 -8.10 5.05 9.57
C ALA A 183 -7.69 6.51 9.30
N PHE A 184 -8.36 7.16 8.34
CA PHE A 184 -8.14 8.59 8.05
C PHE A 184 -8.64 9.49 9.18
N LEU A 185 -9.84 9.20 9.72
CA LEU A 185 -10.41 9.96 10.84
C LEU A 185 -9.57 9.79 12.12
N GLU A 186 -9.10 8.60 12.39
CA GLU A 186 -8.22 8.30 13.52
C GLU A 186 -6.88 9.05 13.40
N TYR A 187 -6.26 8.99 12.23
CA TYR A 187 -5.04 9.75 11.96
C TYR A 187 -5.24 11.27 12.21
N LEU A 188 -6.37 11.83 11.76
CA LEU A 188 -6.65 13.25 11.98
C LEU A 188 -6.95 13.58 13.45
N ALA A 189 -7.61 12.68 14.19
CA ALA A 189 -7.85 12.85 15.61
C ALA A 189 -6.54 12.91 16.39
N ASP A 190 -5.66 11.93 16.17
CA ASP A 190 -4.38 11.80 16.85
C ASP A 190 -3.47 12.98 16.52
N LYS A 191 -3.39 13.31 15.23
CA LYS A 191 -2.61 14.45 14.78
C LYS A 191 -3.09 15.77 15.37
N TYR A 192 -4.41 16.01 15.36
CA TYR A 192 -4.98 17.24 15.91
C TYR A 192 -4.72 17.36 17.42
N TYR A 193 -4.89 16.25 18.15
CA TYR A 193 -4.65 16.22 19.59
C TYR A 193 -3.19 16.48 19.91
N SER A 194 -2.27 15.80 19.22
CA SER A 194 -0.83 16.00 19.38
C SER A 194 -0.41 17.43 19.08
N ASP A 195 -0.78 17.95 17.89
CA ASP A 195 -0.37 19.28 17.43
C ASP A 195 -0.96 20.43 18.28
N THR A 196 -2.11 20.20 18.95
CA THR A 196 -2.83 21.27 19.66
C THR A 196 -2.60 21.23 21.16
N PHE A 197 -2.46 20.06 21.77
CA PHE A 197 -2.47 19.90 23.22
C PHE A 197 -1.21 19.26 23.82
N LEU A 198 -0.37 18.59 23.00
CA LEU A 198 0.85 17.94 23.49
C LEU A 198 2.14 18.70 23.12
N ASP A 199 2.14 19.54 22.07
CA ASP A 199 3.33 20.28 21.60
C ASP A 199 3.49 21.67 22.25
N GLU A 200 2.98 21.92 23.48
CA GLU A 200 3.25 23.13 24.25
C GLU A 200 4.47 23.01 25.18
#